data_ab48c70bf2f36444c24763be5170d1e2
#
_entry.id   ab48c70bf2f36444c24763be5170d1e2
#
_cell.length_a   1.000
_cell.length_b   1.000
_cell.length_c   1.000
_cell.angle_alpha   90.00
_cell.angle_beta   90.00
_cell.angle_gamma   90.00
#
_symmetry.space_group_name_H-M   'P 1'
#
loop_
_entity.id
_entity.type
_entity.pdbx_description
1 polymer ?
#
loop_
_entity_poly.entity_id
_entity_poly.type
_entity_poly.pdbx_seq_one_letter_code
_entity_poly.pdbx_strand_id
1 'polypeptide(L)'
;MALSEEELFRAMADPTRRRILDLLAEHGTLSVSELSAHFPGLVTSGISKHLMALRAAGLVTATRQGRHQLYAIDAEAMSRAVAPWVARYEAYWTGALDRLKKAGQEE
;
A
#
# COMPACT_ATOMS: atom_id res chain seq x y z
N MET A 1 2.71 16.11 8.53
CA MET A 1 3.98 15.44 8.87
C MET A 1 4.29 14.37 7.85
N ALA A 2 5.55 14.15 7.59
CA ALA A 2 5.96 13.11 6.64
C ALA A 2 5.73 11.72 7.23
N LEU A 3 5.36 10.77 6.38
CA LEU A 3 5.22 9.37 6.76
C LEU A 3 6.58 8.82 7.18
N SER A 4 6.64 8.26 8.38
CA SER A 4 7.86 7.61 8.85
C SER A 4 7.90 6.14 8.43
N GLU A 5 9.11 5.57 8.41
CA GLU A 5 9.32 4.15 8.16
C GLU A 5 8.52 3.28 9.15
N GLU A 6 8.54 3.65 10.42
CA GLU A 6 7.81 2.93 11.46
C GLU A 6 6.30 2.95 11.23
N GLU A 7 5.76 4.11 10.85
CA GLU A 7 4.34 4.25 10.55
C GLU A 7 3.95 3.41 9.33
N LEU A 8 4.81 3.39 8.31
CA LEU A 8 4.60 2.57 7.11
C LEU A 8 4.48 1.10 7.49
N PHE A 9 5.46 0.58 8.22
CA PHE A 9 5.46 -0.84 8.58
C PHE A 9 4.33 -1.20 9.53
N ARG A 10 3.98 -0.31 10.44
CA ARG A 10 2.83 -0.52 11.32
C ARG A 10 1.52 -0.63 10.54
N ALA A 11 1.33 0.25 9.56
CA ALA A 11 0.15 0.20 8.72
C ALA A 11 0.10 -1.09 7.90
N MET A 12 1.24 -1.51 7.35
CA MET A 12 1.31 -2.71 6.53
C MET A 12 1.29 -4.02 7.33
N ALA A 13 1.42 -3.95 8.65
CA ALA A 13 1.32 -5.13 9.48
C ALA A 13 -0.11 -5.66 9.57
N ASP A 14 -1.11 -4.81 9.38
CA ASP A 14 -2.50 -5.23 9.37
C ASP A 14 -2.85 -5.87 8.02
N PRO A 15 -3.31 -7.14 7.99
CA PRO A 15 -3.58 -7.82 6.71
C PRO A 15 -4.63 -7.13 5.85
N THR A 16 -5.66 -6.57 6.46
CA THR A 16 -6.72 -5.88 5.72
C THR A 16 -6.20 -4.60 5.09
N ARG A 17 -5.44 -3.79 5.84
CA ARG A 17 -4.83 -2.58 5.29
C ARG A 17 -3.85 -2.90 4.17
N ARG A 18 -3.03 -3.94 4.34
CA ARG A 18 -2.11 -4.37 3.30
C ARG A 18 -2.85 -4.81 2.03
N ARG A 19 -3.97 -5.53 2.18
CA ARG A 19 -4.79 -5.94 1.04
C ARG A 19 -5.40 -4.73 0.33
N ILE A 20 -5.85 -3.71 1.10
CA ILE A 20 -6.35 -2.46 0.51
C ILE A 20 -5.27 -1.79 -0.34
N LEU A 21 -4.04 -1.70 0.19
CA LEU A 21 -2.93 -1.12 -0.56
C LEU A 21 -2.62 -1.91 -1.82
N ASP A 22 -2.67 -3.25 -1.76
CA ASP A 22 -2.47 -4.10 -2.94
C ASP A 22 -3.51 -3.84 -4.01
N LEU A 23 -4.78 -3.69 -3.61
CA LEU A 23 -5.88 -3.40 -4.54
C LEU A 23 -5.72 -2.03 -5.18
N LEU A 24 -5.31 -1.04 -4.40
CA LEU A 24 -5.04 0.29 -4.95
C LEU A 24 -3.85 0.29 -5.90
N ALA A 25 -2.82 -0.48 -5.59
CA ALA A 25 -1.67 -0.62 -6.48
C ALA A 25 -2.07 -1.27 -7.81
N GLU A 26 -2.97 -2.25 -7.75
CA GLU A 26 -3.44 -2.98 -8.92
C GLU A 26 -4.39 -2.14 -9.78
N HIS A 27 -5.33 -1.43 -9.16
CA HIS A 27 -6.42 -0.75 -9.87
C HIS A 27 -6.23 0.76 -9.99
N GLY A 28 -5.30 1.34 -9.28
CA GLY A 28 -5.02 2.78 -9.29
C GLY A 28 -5.87 3.56 -8.32
N THR A 29 -7.14 3.77 -8.63
CA THR A 29 -8.04 4.57 -7.81
C THR A 29 -9.34 3.80 -7.59
N LEU A 30 -9.76 3.67 -6.34
CA LEU A 30 -10.98 2.95 -5.99
C LEU A 30 -11.79 3.74 -4.96
N SER A 31 -13.12 3.65 -5.08
CA SER A 31 -14.04 4.16 -4.07
C SER A 31 -14.17 3.16 -2.92
N VAL A 32 -14.77 3.59 -1.81
CA VAL A 32 -15.06 2.71 -0.68
C VAL A 32 -15.93 1.52 -1.12
N SER A 33 -16.93 1.79 -1.94
CA SER A 33 -17.84 0.73 -2.44
C SER A 33 -17.09 -0.30 -3.27
N GLU A 34 -16.21 0.16 -4.15
CA GLU A 34 -15.40 -0.73 -4.97
C GLU A 34 -14.45 -1.57 -4.13
N LEU A 35 -13.82 -0.94 -3.13
CA LEU A 35 -12.95 -1.67 -2.21
C LEU A 35 -13.73 -2.70 -1.39
N SER A 36 -14.91 -2.32 -0.88
CA SER A 36 -15.75 -3.20 -0.07
C SER A 36 -16.16 -4.47 -0.81
N ALA A 37 -16.31 -4.38 -2.12
CA ALA A 37 -16.66 -5.53 -2.95
C ALA A 37 -15.62 -6.66 -2.87
N HIS A 38 -14.38 -6.32 -2.53
CA HIS A 38 -13.29 -7.29 -2.37
C HIS A 38 -13.21 -7.90 -0.97
N PHE A 39 -14.06 -7.46 -0.05
CA PHE A 39 -14.06 -7.90 1.35
C PHE A 39 -15.44 -8.33 1.78
N PRO A 40 -15.98 -9.44 1.24
CA PRO A 40 -17.36 -9.84 1.53
C PRO A 40 -17.62 -10.14 3.01
N GLY A 41 -16.58 -10.41 3.78
CA GLY A 41 -16.72 -10.67 5.22
C GLY A 41 -16.66 -9.41 6.08
N LEU A 42 -16.48 -8.23 5.48
CA LEU A 42 -16.35 -6.98 6.23
C LEU A 42 -17.45 -6.00 5.84
N VAL A 43 -17.92 -5.24 6.84
CA VAL A 43 -18.88 -4.16 6.58
C VAL A 43 -18.14 -2.94 6.02
N THR A 44 -18.86 -2.11 5.25
CA THR A 44 -18.31 -0.91 4.62
C THR A 44 -17.68 0.05 5.63
N SER A 45 -18.29 0.19 6.82
CA SER A 45 -17.74 1.05 7.88
C SER A 45 -16.37 0.58 8.35
N GLY A 46 -16.13 -0.74 8.35
CA GLY A 46 -14.81 -1.29 8.68
C GLY A 46 -13.76 -0.91 7.65
N ILE A 47 -14.10 -1.00 6.37
CA ILE A 47 -13.22 -0.58 5.29
C ILE A 47 -12.92 0.92 5.41
N SER A 48 -13.95 1.75 5.67
CA SER A 48 -13.78 3.19 5.86
C SER A 48 -12.80 3.50 6.99
N LYS A 49 -12.88 2.77 8.11
CA LYS A 49 -11.96 2.98 9.23
C LYS A 49 -10.52 2.68 8.86
N HIS A 50 -10.29 1.61 8.09
CA HIS A 50 -8.95 1.28 7.60
C HIS A 50 -8.44 2.36 6.65
N LEU A 51 -9.29 2.88 5.77
CA LEU A 51 -8.93 3.96 4.85
C LEU A 51 -8.59 5.25 5.60
N MET A 52 -9.35 5.57 6.66
CA MET A 52 -9.05 6.72 7.50
C MET A 52 -7.69 6.58 8.18
N ALA A 53 -7.37 5.39 8.67
CA ALA A 53 -6.06 5.14 9.27
C ALA A 53 -4.93 5.27 8.25
N LEU A 54 -5.11 4.73 7.06
CA LEU A 54 -4.12 4.83 5.98
C LEU A 54 -3.93 6.28 5.54
N ARG A 55 -5.02 7.04 5.46
CA ARG A 55 -4.96 8.46 5.11
C ARG A 55 -4.27 9.28 6.19
N ALA A 56 -4.60 9.02 7.46
CA ALA A 56 -3.96 9.71 8.58
C ALA A 56 -2.45 9.45 8.63
N ALA A 57 -2.04 8.25 8.25
CA ALA A 57 -0.61 7.91 8.16
C ALA A 57 0.08 8.51 6.94
N GLY A 58 -0.68 9.02 5.97
CA GLY A 58 -0.11 9.60 4.75
C GLY A 58 0.16 8.61 3.64
N LEU A 59 -0.36 7.38 3.75
CA LEU A 59 -0.14 6.34 2.74
C LEU A 59 -1.09 6.44 1.55
N VAL A 60 -2.28 6.99 1.76
CA VAL A 60 -3.26 7.17 0.71
C VAL A 60 -3.78 8.59 0.70
N THR A 61 -4.24 9.01 -0.47
CA THR A 61 -4.94 10.28 -0.67
C THR A 61 -6.39 9.99 -0.96
N ALA A 62 -7.26 10.96 -0.67
CA ALA A 62 -8.67 10.89 -0.98
C ALA A 62 -9.05 12.10 -1.81
N THR A 63 -9.75 11.86 -2.92
CA THR A 63 -10.23 12.91 -3.81
C THR A 63 -11.74 12.74 -3.99
N ARG A 64 -12.48 13.82 -3.83
CA ARG A 64 -13.93 13.77 -4.03
C ARG A 64 -14.25 13.87 -5.51
N GLN A 65 -15.10 12.95 -5.97
CA GLN A 65 -15.64 12.98 -7.33
C GLN A 65 -17.14 12.73 -7.25
N GLY A 66 -17.92 13.79 -7.42
CA GLY A 66 -19.37 13.71 -7.24
C GLY A 66 -19.73 13.33 -5.82
N ARG A 67 -20.45 12.24 -5.64
CA ARG A 67 -20.86 11.71 -4.34
C ARG A 67 -19.87 10.74 -3.73
N HIS A 68 -18.81 10.40 -4.47
CA HIS A 68 -17.86 9.39 -4.05
C HIS A 68 -16.54 10.00 -3.66
N GLN A 69 -15.88 9.39 -2.67
CA GLN A 69 -14.49 9.64 -2.41
C GLN A 69 -13.68 8.52 -3.06
N LEU A 70 -12.67 8.92 -3.81
CA LEU A 70 -11.76 8.00 -4.48
C LEU A 70 -10.43 8.00 -3.75
N TYR A 71 -9.93 6.82 -3.49
CA TYR A 71 -8.68 6.62 -2.76
C TYR A 71 -7.59 6.12 -3.70
N ALA A 72 -6.40 6.64 -3.52
CA ALA A 72 -5.21 6.23 -4.29
C ALA A 72 -4.01 6.21 -3.36
N ILE A 73 -3.01 5.40 -3.69
CA ILE A 73 -1.76 5.37 -2.94
C ILE A 73 -1.02 6.70 -3.15
N ASP A 74 -0.50 7.28 -2.08
CA ASP A 74 0.46 8.37 -2.20
C ASP A 74 1.84 7.73 -2.45
N ALA A 75 2.12 7.49 -3.73
CA ALA A 75 3.31 6.77 -4.14
C ALA A 75 4.60 7.48 -3.72
N GLU A 76 4.60 8.80 -3.77
CA GLU A 76 5.76 9.59 -3.38
C GLU A 76 6.05 9.48 -1.88
N ALA A 77 5.01 9.59 -1.06
CA ALA A 77 5.16 9.45 0.39
C ALA A 77 5.64 8.04 0.76
N MET A 78 5.05 7.02 0.14
CA MET A 78 5.44 5.63 0.37
C MET A 78 6.89 5.38 -0.06
N SER A 79 7.27 5.87 -1.23
CA SER A 79 8.63 5.73 -1.74
C SER A 79 9.66 6.37 -0.80
N ARG A 80 9.38 7.58 -0.33
CA ARG A 80 10.26 8.28 0.60
C ARG A 80 10.39 7.55 1.93
N ALA A 81 9.31 6.94 2.41
CA ALA A 81 9.32 6.21 3.68
C ALA A 81 10.11 4.91 3.59
N VAL A 82 9.99 4.19 2.47
CA VAL A 82 10.61 2.87 2.30
C VAL A 82 12.05 2.93 1.78
N ALA A 83 12.40 3.98 1.03
CA ALA A 83 13.71 4.08 0.39
C ALA A 83 14.90 3.93 1.34
N PRO A 84 14.93 4.59 2.53
CA PRO A 84 16.05 4.40 3.44
C PRO A 84 16.20 2.98 3.94
N TRP A 85 15.08 2.28 4.16
CA TRP A 85 15.08 0.89 4.59
C TRP A 85 15.64 -0.01 3.49
N VAL A 86 15.19 0.17 2.25
CA VAL A 86 15.68 -0.60 1.09
C VAL A 86 17.17 -0.34 0.89
N ALA A 87 17.62 0.92 0.99
CA ALA A 87 19.02 1.29 0.80
C ALA A 87 19.94 0.58 1.82
N ARG A 88 19.50 0.44 3.07
CA ARG A 88 20.30 -0.24 4.09
C ARG A 88 20.58 -1.70 3.76
N TYR A 89 19.73 -2.32 2.95
CA TYR A 89 19.83 -3.73 2.61
C TYR A 89 20.12 -3.96 1.13
N GLU A 90 20.49 -2.91 0.41
CA GLU A 90 20.65 -2.96 -1.05
C GLU A 90 21.61 -4.07 -1.50
N ALA A 91 22.74 -4.23 -0.84
CA ALA A 91 23.70 -5.26 -1.19
C ALA A 91 23.12 -6.67 -1.10
N TYR A 92 22.26 -6.89 -0.12
CA TYR A 92 21.57 -8.19 0.06
C TYR A 92 20.50 -8.42 -1.00
N TRP A 93 19.72 -7.37 -1.30
CA TRP A 93 18.66 -7.45 -2.29
C TRP A 93 19.19 -7.73 -3.68
N THR A 94 20.20 -6.97 -4.10
CA THR A 94 20.77 -7.07 -5.45
C THR A 94 21.31 -8.47 -5.72
N GLY A 95 22.10 -9.01 -4.83
CA GLY A 95 22.65 -10.36 -5.00
C GLY A 95 21.57 -11.44 -5.02
N ALA A 96 20.57 -11.33 -4.14
CA ALA A 96 19.48 -12.29 -4.07
C ALA A 96 18.62 -12.26 -5.33
N LEU A 97 18.29 -11.06 -5.81
CA LEU A 97 17.48 -10.91 -7.01
C LEU A 97 18.22 -11.40 -8.26
N ASP A 98 19.52 -11.17 -8.36
CA ASP A 98 20.33 -11.70 -9.46
C ASP A 98 20.31 -13.22 -9.48
N ARG A 99 20.45 -13.85 -8.33
CA ARG A 99 20.41 -15.32 -8.23
C ARG A 99 19.05 -15.87 -8.66
N LEU A 100 17.98 -15.20 -8.28
CA LEU A 100 16.62 -15.61 -8.69
C LEU A 100 16.42 -15.47 -10.19
N LYS A 101 16.90 -14.38 -10.77
CA LYS A 101 16.81 -14.17 -12.22
C LYS A 101 17.57 -15.24 -12.98
N LYS A 102 18.79 -15.55 -12.56
CA LYS A 102 19.62 -16.57 -13.21
C LYS A 102 18.99 -17.95 -13.12
N ALA A 103 18.42 -18.31 -11.96
CA ALA A 103 17.73 -19.58 -11.79
C ALA A 103 16.54 -19.69 -12.75
N GLY A 104 15.78 -18.61 -12.92
CA GLY A 104 14.65 -18.58 -13.84
C GLY A 104 15.04 -18.63 -15.30
N GLN A 105 16.26 -18.23 -15.65
CA GLN A 105 16.72 -18.19 -17.03
C GLN A 105 17.42 -19.49 -17.49
N GLU A 106 17.75 -20.37 -16.57
CA GLU A 106 18.47 -21.61 -16.86
C GLU A 106 17.57 -22.79 -17.29
N GLU A 107 16.29 -22.58 -17.39
CA GLU A 107 15.36 -23.62 -17.83
C GLU A 107 15.36 -23.83 -19.34
#